data_4cbc4ce7db1bec136ff24c097df4d8b8
#
_entry.id   4cbc4ce7db1bec136ff24c097df4d8b8
#
_cell.length_a   1.000
_cell.length_b   1.000
_cell.length_c   1.000
_cell.angle_alpha   90.00
_cell.angle_beta   90.00
_cell.angle_gamma   90.00
#
_symmetry.space_group_name_H-M   'P 1'
#
loop_
_entity.id
_entity.type
_entity.pdbx_description
1 polymer ?
#
loop_
_entity_poly.entity_id
_entity_poly.type
_entity_poly.pdbx_seq_one_letter_code
_entity_poly.pdbx_strand_id
1 'polypeptide(L)'
;MPLLFFTVEQQERAIVERFGKFVRVAGPGLQRKSPFVEKVAGRMSLQVEQLNADIETKTKDNVFVVVKLAIQYMVGADEEKVKDAFYKLDDPEVQMKSYAFDVVRSHIPTMDLDEAYADADTIAKHIQDTLQHQMADYGYAIIKALVTNIEPDQRVKDAMNNINAARRNQEAATAQGEGDKTLRIKKAEAESEAMRLHGEGVAAERKAIALGLKESLALIAGNNGIDPKEAMGLVALTQYMDTIRSVGEHGNMTTLLLPHSPASVGSLMSQVQEGMLTGNLAADAARSGGTGVGKTNGISGKSV
;
A
#
# COMPACT_ATOMS: atom_id res chain seq x y z
N MET A 1 55.98 -40.53 -30.26
CA MET A 1 55.45 -41.13 -31.50
C MET A 1 54.25 -40.33 -31.98
N PRO A 2 54.19 -39.93 -33.26
CA PRO A 2 53.03 -39.19 -33.76
C PRO A 2 51.81 -40.16 -33.78
N LEU A 3 50.80 -39.87 -32.96
CA LEU A 3 49.56 -40.64 -32.90
C LEU A 3 48.78 -40.49 -34.22
N LEU A 4 48.39 -41.63 -34.81
CA LEU A 4 47.58 -41.66 -36.03
C LEU A 4 46.12 -41.31 -35.79
N PHE A 5 45.67 -41.42 -34.54
CA PHE A 5 44.32 -41.20 -34.11
C PHE A 5 44.31 -40.21 -32.94
N PHE A 6 43.23 -39.46 -32.84
CA PHE A 6 42.93 -38.61 -31.68
C PHE A 6 41.44 -38.63 -31.40
N THR A 7 41.07 -38.38 -30.17
CA THR A 7 39.68 -38.36 -29.73
C THR A 7 39.22 -36.91 -29.52
N VAL A 8 37.98 -36.63 -29.90
CA VAL A 8 37.29 -35.36 -29.71
C VAL A 8 36.08 -35.63 -28.82
N GLU A 9 35.87 -34.82 -27.81
CA GLU A 9 34.74 -34.96 -26.88
C GLU A 9 33.41 -34.53 -27.54
N GLN A 10 32.30 -34.93 -26.94
CA GLN A 10 30.95 -34.79 -27.51
C GLN A 10 30.60 -33.32 -27.82
N GLN A 11 31.00 -32.39 -26.96
CA GLN A 11 30.74 -30.95 -27.12
C GLN A 11 31.95 -30.15 -27.57
N GLU A 12 32.92 -30.82 -28.21
CA GLU A 12 34.10 -30.17 -28.80
C GLU A 12 34.17 -30.37 -30.31
N ARG A 13 34.92 -29.47 -30.95
CA ARG A 13 35.37 -29.59 -32.31
C ARG A 13 36.87 -29.37 -32.34
N ALA A 14 37.58 -30.22 -33.06
CA ALA A 14 39.01 -30.09 -33.24
C ALA A 14 39.33 -29.56 -34.65
N ILE A 15 40.16 -28.55 -34.71
CA ILE A 15 40.60 -27.93 -35.99
C ILE A 15 41.86 -28.60 -36.43
N VAL A 16 41.81 -29.13 -37.65
CA VAL A 16 42.92 -29.84 -38.25
C VAL A 16 43.56 -29.01 -39.37
N GLU A 17 44.84 -28.76 -39.23
CA GLU A 17 45.68 -28.05 -40.19
C GLU A 17 46.65 -28.98 -40.85
N ARG A 18 47.00 -28.62 -42.07
CA ARG A 18 48.09 -29.23 -42.85
C ARG A 18 49.08 -28.15 -43.27
N PHE A 19 50.28 -28.19 -42.72
CA PHE A 19 51.33 -27.17 -42.97
C PHE A 19 50.81 -25.73 -42.71
N GLY A 20 50.03 -25.50 -41.63
CA GLY A 20 49.47 -24.20 -41.32
C GLY A 20 48.23 -23.77 -42.12
N LYS A 21 47.72 -24.63 -43.01
CA LYS A 21 46.51 -24.37 -43.78
C LYS A 21 45.34 -25.19 -43.20
N PHE A 22 44.22 -24.57 -43.00
CA PHE A 22 42.97 -25.23 -42.58
C PHE A 22 42.59 -26.37 -43.57
N VAL A 23 42.23 -27.52 -43.06
CA VAL A 23 41.79 -28.67 -43.84
C VAL A 23 40.35 -29.03 -43.52
N ARG A 24 40.02 -29.25 -42.24
CA ARG A 24 38.68 -29.66 -41.79
C ARG A 24 38.49 -29.44 -40.30
N VAL A 25 37.26 -29.43 -39.90
CA VAL A 25 36.84 -29.52 -38.49
C VAL A 25 36.50 -30.97 -38.19
N ALA A 26 37.15 -31.56 -37.19
CA ALA A 26 36.90 -32.94 -36.78
C ALA A 26 35.75 -32.95 -35.73
N GLY A 27 34.74 -33.78 -36.00
CA GLY A 27 33.60 -33.99 -35.07
C GLY A 27 33.96 -34.90 -33.89
N PRO A 28 33.01 -35.10 -32.96
CA PRO A 28 33.23 -35.94 -31.78
C PRO A 28 33.50 -37.42 -32.14
N GLY A 29 34.23 -38.07 -31.24
CA GLY A 29 34.64 -39.46 -31.38
C GLY A 29 36.08 -39.66 -31.81
N LEU A 30 36.40 -40.87 -32.30
CA LEU A 30 37.73 -41.22 -32.74
C LEU A 30 37.99 -40.69 -34.16
N GLN A 31 38.97 -39.81 -34.29
CA GLN A 31 39.31 -39.16 -35.53
C GLN A 31 40.72 -39.58 -36.02
N ARG A 32 40.88 -39.71 -37.33
CA ARG A 32 42.14 -40.06 -37.94
C ARG A 32 42.88 -38.81 -38.45
N LYS A 33 44.18 -38.74 -38.19
CA LYS A 33 45.05 -37.71 -38.78
C LYS A 33 46.30 -38.32 -39.39
N SER A 34 46.85 -37.67 -40.39
CA SER A 34 48.13 -38.05 -40.92
C SER A 34 49.27 -37.56 -39.98
N PRO A 35 50.10 -38.51 -39.47
CA PRO A 35 51.03 -38.19 -38.37
C PRO A 35 52.17 -37.20 -38.77
N PHE A 36 52.46 -37.08 -40.07
CA PHE A 36 53.57 -36.24 -40.53
C PHE A 36 53.17 -34.91 -41.16
N VAL A 37 51.90 -34.80 -41.55
CA VAL A 37 51.45 -33.63 -42.37
C VAL A 37 50.32 -32.87 -41.62
N GLU A 38 49.51 -33.53 -40.80
CA GLU A 38 48.36 -32.95 -40.11
C GLU A 38 48.64 -32.70 -38.64
N LYS A 39 48.28 -31.52 -38.18
CA LYS A 39 48.33 -31.08 -36.77
C LYS A 39 46.94 -30.67 -36.31
N VAL A 40 46.59 -31.00 -35.10
CA VAL A 40 45.44 -30.40 -34.39
C VAL A 40 45.90 -29.02 -33.92
N ALA A 41 45.37 -27.97 -34.51
CA ALA A 41 45.71 -26.58 -34.21
C ALA A 41 45.10 -26.15 -32.87
N GLY A 42 43.88 -26.55 -32.65
CA GLY A 42 43.17 -26.28 -31.38
C GLY A 42 41.88 -27.05 -31.26
N ARG A 43 41.23 -26.88 -30.11
CA ARG A 43 39.90 -27.43 -29.84
C ARG A 43 38.98 -26.27 -29.42
N MET A 44 37.78 -26.29 -29.92
CA MET A 44 36.73 -25.31 -29.60
C MET A 44 35.62 -25.99 -28.87
N SER A 45 35.22 -25.46 -27.71
CA SER A 45 34.04 -25.88 -26.97
C SER A 45 32.78 -25.38 -27.69
N LEU A 46 31.77 -26.25 -27.79
CA LEU A 46 30.42 -25.88 -28.23
C LEU A 46 29.47 -25.71 -27.07
N GLN A 47 29.98 -25.77 -25.84
CA GLN A 47 29.18 -25.54 -24.65
C GLN A 47 28.80 -24.07 -24.53
N VAL A 48 27.71 -23.85 -23.82
CA VAL A 48 27.31 -22.48 -23.48
C VAL A 48 28.25 -21.95 -22.41
N GLU A 49 28.91 -20.86 -22.72
CA GLU A 49 29.80 -20.15 -21.83
C GLU A 49 29.15 -18.84 -21.37
N GLN A 50 29.49 -18.38 -20.18
CA GLN A 50 28.98 -17.12 -19.64
C GLN A 50 30.12 -16.15 -19.40
N LEU A 51 29.99 -15.00 -20.03
CA LEU A 51 30.85 -13.86 -19.82
C LEU A 51 30.19 -12.89 -18.84
N ASN A 52 30.88 -12.53 -17.79
CA ASN A 52 30.48 -11.45 -16.89
C ASN A 52 31.27 -10.19 -17.22
N ALA A 53 30.57 -9.08 -17.33
CA ALA A 53 31.16 -7.78 -17.64
C ALA A 53 30.60 -6.72 -16.70
N ASP A 54 31.50 -5.95 -16.11
CA ASP A 54 31.18 -4.78 -15.28
C ASP A 54 31.50 -3.54 -16.11
N ILE A 55 30.49 -2.71 -16.39
CA ILE A 55 30.62 -1.54 -17.26
C ILE A 55 30.27 -0.29 -16.46
N GLU A 56 31.27 0.57 -16.29
CA GLU A 56 31.07 1.88 -15.68
C GLU A 56 30.52 2.87 -16.67
N THR A 57 29.46 3.55 -16.31
CA THR A 57 28.84 4.61 -17.10
C THR A 57 28.18 5.65 -16.19
N LYS A 58 27.53 6.62 -16.78
CA LYS A 58 26.87 7.71 -16.09
C LYS A 58 25.46 7.88 -16.64
N THR A 59 24.49 8.03 -15.76
CA THR A 59 23.09 8.30 -16.13
C THR A 59 22.86 9.77 -16.49
N LYS A 60 21.70 10.09 -17.03
CA LYS A 60 21.31 11.45 -17.41
C LYS A 60 21.26 12.40 -16.20
N ASP A 61 20.86 11.91 -15.03
CA ASP A 61 20.85 12.62 -13.75
C ASP A 61 22.22 12.73 -13.08
N ASN A 62 23.30 12.44 -13.86
CA ASN A 62 24.68 12.65 -13.43
C ASN A 62 25.19 11.64 -12.37
N VAL A 63 24.52 10.51 -12.21
CA VAL A 63 24.93 9.45 -11.30
C VAL A 63 25.85 8.47 -11.99
N PHE A 64 27.03 8.21 -11.38
CA PHE A 64 27.90 7.13 -11.84
C PHE A 64 27.34 5.79 -11.39
N VAL A 65 27.29 4.85 -12.35
CA VAL A 65 26.75 3.50 -12.13
C VAL A 65 27.66 2.45 -12.74
N VAL A 66 27.72 1.30 -12.10
CA VAL A 66 28.32 0.09 -12.62
C VAL A 66 27.22 -0.85 -13.06
N VAL A 67 27.13 -1.08 -14.36
CA VAL A 67 26.16 -2.02 -14.94
C VAL A 67 26.82 -3.39 -15.04
N LYS A 68 26.28 -4.36 -14.30
CA LYS A 68 26.75 -5.75 -14.33
C LYS A 68 25.95 -6.54 -15.35
N LEU A 69 26.66 -7.11 -16.32
CA LEU A 69 26.10 -7.89 -17.42
C LEU A 69 26.54 -9.35 -17.32
N ALA A 70 25.64 -10.25 -17.67
CA ALA A 70 25.92 -11.65 -17.92
C ALA A 70 25.50 -11.99 -19.35
N ILE A 71 26.48 -12.35 -20.20
CA ILE A 71 26.27 -12.66 -21.60
C ILE A 71 26.53 -14.15 -21.79
N GLN A 72 25.51 -14.88 -22.22
CA GLN A 72 25.60 -16.31 -22.54
C GLN A 72 25.81 -16.45 -24.01
N TYR A 73 26.89 -17.13 -24.40
CA TYR A 73 27.28 -17.34 -25.76
C TYR A 73 27.74 -18.76 -26.01
N MET A 74 27.77 -19.17 -27.27
CA MET A 74 28.31 -20.45 -27.70
C MET A 74 28.90 -20.33 -29.12
N VAL A 75 29.77 -21.23 -29.46
CA VAL A 75 30.25 -21.36 -30.85
C VAL A 75 29.22 -22.11 -31.69
N GLY A 76 28.90 -21.62 -32.86
CA GLY A 76 28.00 -22.29 -33.78
C GLY A 76 28.54 -23.69 -34.19
N ALA A 77 27.64 -24.68 -34.24
CA ALA A 77 28.03 -26.08 -34.51
C ALA A 77 28.51 -26.35 -35.97
N ASP A 78 28.25 -25.39 -36.86
CA ASP A 78 28.63 -25.49 -38.29
C ASP A 78 30.15 -25.41 -38.46
N GLU A 79 30.68 -26.17 -39.41
CA GLU A 79 32.14 -26.21 -39.68
C GLU A 79 32.72 -24.83 -40.02
N GLU A 80 31.95 -24.05 -40.76
CA GLU A 80 32.31 -22.68 -41.12
C GLU A 80 32.41 -21.75 -39.92
N LYS A 81 31.41 -21.84 -39.03
CA LYS A 81 31.37 -21.03 -37.80
C LYS A 81 32.50 -21.38 -36.83
N VAL A 82 32.78 -22.69 -36.68
CA VAL A 82 33.91 -23.14 -35.85
C VAL A 82 35.25 -22.65 -36.40
N LYS A 83 35.41 -22.69 -37.71
CA LYS A 83 36.61 -22.16 -38.38
C LYS A 83 36.74 -20.65 -38.17
N ASP A 84 35.65 -19.93 -38.36
CA ASP A 84 35.64 -18.48 -38.23
C ASP A 84 35.90 -18.04 -36.78
N ALA A 85 35.32 -18.74 -35.81
CA ALA A 85 35.55 -18.50 -34.38
C ALA A 85 37.00 -18.71 -33.96
N PHE A 86 37.69 -19.67 -34.61
CA PHE A 86 39.07 -19.98 -34.29
C PHE A 86 40.08 -19.03 -34.95
N TYR A 87 39.84 -18.63 -36.20
CA TYR A 87 40.83 -17.87 -36.96
C TYR A 87 40.57 -16.37 -37.08
N LYS A 88 39.32 -15.94 -36.94
CA LYS A 88 38.99 -14.52 -37.12
C LYS A 88 39.14 -13.69 -35.86
N LEU A 89 39.02 -14.33 -34.67
CA LEU A 89 39.01 -13.61 -33.42
C LEU A 89 39.92 -14.28 -32.41
N ASP A 90 40.87 -13.51 -31.87
CA ASP A 90 41.84 -14.00 -30.90
C ASP A 90 41.23 -14.10 -29.50
N ASP A 91 40.53 -13.05 -29.06
CA ASP A 91 39.87 -12.99 -27.75
C ASP A 91 38.38 -12.55 -27.89
N PRO A 92 37.48 -13.53 -27.94
CA PRO A 92 36.05 -13.25 -28.10
C PRO A 92 35.44 -12.51 -26.90
N GLU A 93 35.96 -12.74 -25.70
CA GLU A 93 35.43 -12.12 -24.50
C GLU A 93 35.71 -10.61 -24.47
N VAL A 94 36.93 -10.22 -24.81
CA VAL A 94 37.31 -8.80 -24.88
C VAL A 94 36.49 -8.07 -25.94
N GLN A 95 36.25 -8.73 -27.08
CA GLN A 95 35.46 -8.14 -28.15
C GLN A 95 33.99 -7.99 -27.77
N MET A 96 33.38 -9.01 -27.14
CA MET A 96 32.01 -8.96 -26.65
C MET A 96 31.85 -7.87 -25.58
N LYS A 97 32.81 -7.75 -24.65
CA LYS A 97 32.83 -6.68 -23.65
C LYS A 97 32.85 -5.31 -24.30
N SER A 98 33.67 -5.14 -25.34
CA SER A 98 33.80 -3.86 -26.05
C SER A 98 32.49 -3.45 -26.73
N TYR A 99 31.81 -4.37 -27.40
CA TYR A 99 30.50 -4.10 -28.00
C TYR A 99 29.41 -3.86 -26.96
N ALA A 100 29.37 -4.63 -25.86
CA ALA A 100 28.45 -4.40 -24.76
C ALA A 100 28.67 -3.02 -24.13
N PHE A 101 29.93 -2.63 -23.97
CA PHE A 101 30.32 -1.32 -23.46
C PHE A 101 29.78 -0.18 -24.34
N ASP A 102 29.90 -0.31 -25.65
CA ASP A 102 29.39 0.69 -26.59
C ASP A 102 27.88 0.86 -26.51
N VAL A 103 27.12 -0.24 -26.44
CA VAL A 103 25.67 -0.22 -26.29
C VAL A 103 25.24 0.41 -24.95
N VAL A 104 25.85 0.00 -23.84
CA VAL A 104 25.55 0.54 -22.51
C VAL A 104 25.84 2.04 -22.46
N ARG A 105 26.99 2.45 -23.01
CA ARG A 105 27.41 3.85 -23.01
C ARG A 105 26.57 4.74 -23.93
N SER A 106 25.92 4.18 -24.93
CA SER A 106 25.00 4.92 -25.79
C SER A 106 23.60 5.07 -25.19
N HIS A 107 23.13 4.08 -24.43
CA HIS A 107 21.77 4.04 -23.90
C HIS A 107 21.63 4.63 -22.50
N ILE A 108 22.46 4.24 -21.53
CA ILE A 108 22.33 4.65 -20.13
C ILE A 108 22.37 6.18 -19.92
N PRO A 109 23.20 6.96 -20.61
CA PRO A 109 23.23 8.42 -20.45
C PRO A 109 21.96 9.15 -20.93
N THR A 110 21.06 8.48 -21.62
CA THR A 110 19.77 9.05 -22.06
C THR A 110 18.65 8.88 -21.05
N MET A 111 18.86 8.05 -20.02
CA MET A 111 17.88 7.65 -19.02
C MET A 111 18.28 8.14 -17.62
N ASP A 112 17.28 8.44 -16.79
CA ASP A 112 17.50 8.65 -15.38
C ASP A 112 17.76 7.31 -14.66
N LEU A 113 18.31 7.32 -13.45
CA LEU A 113 18.67 6.10 -12.75
C LEU A 113 17.47 5.17 -12.54
N ASP A 114 16.31 5.72 -12.14
CA ASP A 114 15.09 4.95 -11.93
C ASP A 114 14.55 4.34 -13.22
N GLU A 115 14.67 5.05 -14.36
CA GLU A 115 14.32 4.55 -15.69
C GLU A 115 15.26 3.41 -16.11
N ALA A 116 16.57 3.54 -15.86
CA ALA A 116 17.54 2.51 -16.18
C ALA A 116 17.27 1.19 -15.42
N TYR A 117 16.79 1.26 -14.18
CA TYR A 117 16.33 0.09 -13.44
C TYR A 117 15.04 -0.51 -14.01
N ALA A 118 14.08 0.32 -14.39
CA ALA A 118 12.80 -0.13 -14.95
C ALA A 118 12.99 -0.77 -16.34
N ASP A 119 13.87 -0.23 -17.16
CA ASP A 119 14.10 -0.63 -18.54
C ASP A 119 15.31 -1.59 -18.72
N ALA A 120 15.81 -2.18 -17.64
CA ALA A 120 16.95 -3.09 -17.66
C ALA A 120 16.79 -4.23 -18.69
N ASP A 121 15.58 -4.77 -18.84
CA ASP A 121 15.28 -5.80 -19.84
C ASP A 121 15.36 -5.28 -21.29
N THR A 122 15.00 -4.04 -21.53
CA THR A 122 15.10 -3.41 -22.84
C THR A 122 16.56 -3.19 -23.22
N ILE A 123 17.37 -2.72 -22.27
CA ILE A 123 18.82 -2.57 -22.43
C ILE A 123 19.47 -3.93 -22.73
N ALA A 124 19.07 -4.98 -21.98
CA ALA A 124 19.57 -6.34 -22.20
C ALA A 124 19.25 -6.85 -23.62
N LYS A 125 18.04 -6.59 -24.12
CA LYS A 125 17.66 -6.94 -25.52
C LYS A 125 18.50 -6.19 -26.55
N HIS A 126 18.68 -4.89 -26.38
CA HIS A 126 19.54 -4.11 -27.28
C HIS A 126 21.00 -4.63 -27.33
N ILE A 127 21.52 -4.99 -26.15
CA ILE A 127 22.84 -5.63 -26.06
C ILE A 127 22.85 -6.96 -26.81
N GLN A 128 21.85 -7.80 -26.58
CA GLN A 128 21.73 -9.10 -27.24
C GLN A 128 21.65 -8.97 -28.75
N ASP A 129 20.80 -8.10 -29.28
CA ASP A 129 20.60 -7.91 -30.71
C ASP A 129 21.87 -7.37 -31.39
N THR A 130 22.52 -6.39 -30.77
CA THR A 130 23.79 -5.84 -31.29
C THR A 130 24.89 -6.87 -31.28
N LEU A 131 25.09 -7.57 -30.16
CA LEU A 131 26.08 -8.62 -30.03
C LEU A 131 25.82 -9.77 -31.01
N GLN A 132 24.56 -10.20 -31.13
CA GLN A 132 24.20 -11.28 -32.06
C GLN A 132 24.57 -10.92 -33.52
N HIS A 133 24.30 -9.69 -33.90
CA HIS A 133 24.63 -9.23 -35.26
C HIS A 133 26.13 -9.18 -35.49
N GLN A 134 26.88 -8.64 -34.54
CA GLN A 134 28.32 -8.44 -34.67
C GLN A 134 29.13 -9.73 -34.52
N MET A 135 28.72 -10.60 -33.57
CA MET A 135 29.43 -11.83 -33.26
C MET A 135 29.10 -12.98 -34.21
N ALA A 136 27.99 -12.89 -34.97
CA ALA A 136 27.60 -13.88 -35.96
C ALA A 136 28.67 -14.02 -37.06
N ASP A 137 29.30 -12.91 -37.48
CA ASP A 137 30.36 -12.89 -38.52
C ASP A 137 31.67 -13.57 -38.07
N TYR A 138 31.81 -13.71 -36.74
CA TYR A 138 32.93 -14.42 -36.12
C TYR A 138 32.58 -15.86 -35.70
N GLY A 139 31.37 -16.34 -36.02
CA GLY A 139 30.94 -17.71 -35.75
C GLY A 139 30.39 -17.95 -34.34
N TYR A 140 30.21 -16.91 -33.52
CA TYR A 140 29.60 -16.98 -32.20
C TYR A 140 28.10 -16.71 -32.26
N ALA A 141 27.33 -17.43 -31.45
CA ALA A 141 25.90 -17.21 -31.25
C ALA A 141 25.65 -16.74 -29.82
N ILE A 142 24.98 -15.60 -29.68
CA ILE A 142 24.56 -15.07 -28.39
C ILE A 142 23.21 -15.69 -28.06
N ILE A 143 23.13 -16.39 -26.92
CA ILE A 143 21.92 -17.04 -26.47
C ILE A 143 21.07 -16.04 -25.71
N LYS A 144 21.68 -15.34 -24.74
CA LYS A 144 21.00 -14.35 -23.93
C LYS A 144 21.99 -13.35 -23.34
N ALA A 145 21.60 -12.08 -23.35
CA ALA A 145 22.24 -11.07 -22.52
C ALA A 145 21.30 -10.67 -21.39
N LEU A 146 21.85 -10.45 -20.20
CA LEU A 146 21.13 -10.11 -18.99
C LEU A 146 21.84 -8.95 -18.30
N VAL A 147 21.09 -7.93 -17.92
CA VAL A 147 21.54 -6.94 -16.94
C VAL A 147 21.26 -7.53 -15.57
N THR A 148 22.32 -7.93 -14.87
CA THR A 148 22.18 -8.60 -13.56
C THR A 148 21.96 -7.58 -12.45
N ASN A 149 22.64 -6.44 -12.53
CA ASN A 149 22.53 -5.38 -11.54
C ASN A 149 23.00 -4.03 -12.12
N ILE A 150 22.46 -2.95 -11.56
CA ILE A 150 22.93 -1.58 -11.83
C ILE A 150 23.30 -1.00 -10.46
N GLU A 151 24.59 -0.81 -10.19
CA GLU A 151 25.07 -0.35 -8.89
C GLU A 151 25.50 1.12 -8.98
N PRO A 152 24.77 2.05 -8.36
CA PRO A 152 25.23 3.41 -8.23
C PRO A 152 26.34 3.54 -7.16
N ASP A 153 27.07 4.64 -7.19
CA ASP A 153 28.05 4.98 -6.15
C ASP A 153 27.40 4.89 -4.77
N GLN A 154 28.16 4.40 -3.78
CA GLN A 154 27.65 4.14 -2.43
C GLN A 154 27.04 5.40 -1.79
N ARG A 155 27.60 6.57 -2.02
CA ARG A 155 27.08 7.85 -1.49
C ARG A 155 25.70 8.18 -2.04
N VAL A 156 25.47 7.89 -3.33
CA VAL A 156 24.18 8.09 -3.97
C VAL A 156 23.16 7.09 -3.43
N LYS A 157 23.56 5.84 -3.27
CA LYS A 157 22.73 4.79 -2.67
C LYS A 157 22.28 5.15 -1.26
N ASP A 158 23.19 5.67 -0.43
CA ASP A 158 22.88 6.11 0.92
C ASP A 158 21.95 7.33 0.93
N ALA A 159 22.19 8.29 0.02
CA ALA A 159 21.30 9.46 -0.15
C ALA A 159 19.90 9.05 -0.59
N MET A 160 19.76 8.18 -1.58
CA MET A 160 18.48 7.64 -2.05
C MET A 160 17.74 6.86 -0.96
N ASN A 161 18.46 6.05 -0.19
CA ASN A 161 17.88 5.34 0.96
C ASN A 161 17.31 6.31 2.00
N ASN A 162 18.04 7.40 2.29
CA ASN A 162 17.57 8.43 3.22
C ASN A 162 16.35 9.19 2.69
N ILE A 163 16.34 9.54 1.41
CA ILE A 163 15.18 10.19 0.75
C ILE A 163 13.96 9.26 0.77
N ASN A 164 14.15 8.00 0.40
CA ASN A 164 13.08 7.00 0.41
C ASN A 164 12.55 6.73 1.83
N ALA A 165 13.44 6.70 2.84
CA ALA A 165 13.03 6.58 4.24
C ALA A 165 12.22 7.81 4.69
N ALA A 166 12.66 9.02 4.35
CA ALA A 166 11.93 10.25 4.67
C ALA A 166 10.55 10.30 3.99
N ARG A 167 10.48 9.90 2.71
CA ARG A 167 9.22 9.82 1.96
C ARG A 167 8.25 8.80 2.57
N ARG A 168 8.73 7.60 2.89
CA ARG A 168 7.91 6.57 3.57
C ARG A 168 7.42 7.03 4.93
N ASN A 169 8.25 7.73 5.70
CA ASN A 169 7.87 8.30 6.98
C ASN A 169 6.78 9.37 6.82
N GLN A 170 6.88 10.22 5.81
CA GLN A 170 5.86 11.22 5.48
C GLN A 170 4.55 10.56 5.06
N GLU A 171 4.60 9.56 4.17
CA GLU A 171 3.43 8.80 3.73
C GLU A 171 2.76 8.08 4.90
N ALA A 172 3.55 7.45 5.78
CA ALA A 172 3.06 6.79 6.99
C ALA A 172 2.40 7.79 7.96
N ALA A 173 3.03 8.95 8.19
CA ALA A 173 2.46 10.00 9.05
C ALA A 173 1.14 10.55 8.49
N THR A 174 1.07 10.74 7.16
CA THR A 174 -0.15 11.19 6.48
C THR A 174 -1.26 10.15 6.62
N ALA A 175 -0.97 8.88 6.32
CA ALA A 175 -1.92 7.78 6.44
C ALA A 175 -2.41 7.60 7.89
N GLN A 176 -1.52 7.75 8.87
CA GLN A 176 -1.87 7.70 10.29
C GLN A 176 -2.79 8.88 10.67
N GLY A 177 -2.48 10.09 10.23
CA GLY A 177 -3.32 11.28 10.45
C GLY A 177 -4.72 11.14 9.83
N GLU A 178 -4.82 10.57 8.62
CA GLU A 178 -6.11 10.27 7.98
C GLU A 178 -6.88 9.18 8.72
N GLY A 179 -6.18 8.14 9.19
CA GLY A 179 -6.74 7.09 10.03
C GLY A 179 -7.32 7.64 11.33
N ASP A 180 -6.56 8.46 12.06
CA ASP A 180 -6.98 9.10 13.30
C ASP A 180 -8.17 10.05 13.09
N LYS A 181 -8.16 10.83 11.99
CA LYS A 181 -9.29 11.67 11.60
C LYS A 181 -10.55 10.84 11.35
N THR A 182 -10.43 9.77 10.59
CA THR A 182 -11.54 8.87 10.27
C THR A 182 -12.11 8.22 11.55
N LEU A 183 -11.22 7.77 12.42
CA LEU A 183 -11.59 7.17 13.70
C LEU A 183 -12.33 8.16 14.61
N ARG A 184 -11.86 9.42 14.69
CA ARG A 184 -12.55 10.50 15.45
C ARG A 184 -13.93 10.82 14.88
N ILE A 185 -14.05 10.89 13.55
CA ILE A 185 -15.33 11.13 12.87
C ILE A 185 -16.29 9.98 13.17
N LYS A 186 -15.85 8.74 12.97
CA LYS A 186 -16.67 7.55 13.24
C LYS A 186 -17.10 7.43 14.70
N LYS A 187 -16.23 7.80 15.63
CA LYS A 187 -16.55 7.85 17.06
C LYS A 187 -17.62 8.90 17.35
N ALA A 188 -17.47 10.10 16.80
CA ALA A 188 -18.45 11.17 16.99
C ALA A 188 -19.81 10.84 16.34
N GLU A 189 -19.81 10.22 15.15
CA GLU A 189 -21.02 9.72 14.50
C GLU A 189 -21.71 8.66 15.38
N ALA A 190 -20.97 7.69 15.91
CA ALA A 190 -21.49 6.64 16.78
C ALA A 190 -22.02 7.20 18.09
N GLU A 191 -21.34 8.16 18.71
CA GLU A 191 -21.81 8.84 19.93
C GLU A 191 -23.10 9.63 19.65
N SER A 192 -23.16 10.36 18.54
CA SER A 192 -24.37 11.10 18.14
C SER A 192 -25.57 10.18 17.91
N GLU A 193 -25.34 9.07 17.19
CA GLU A 193 -26.38 8.09 16.93
C GLU A 193 -26.83 7.37 18.20
N ALA A 194 -25.90 7.04 19.09
CA ALA A 194 -26.21 6.47 20.39
C ALA A 194 -27.07 7.43 21.27
N MET A 195 -26.74 8.73 21.28
CA MET A 195 -27.54 9.75 21.97
C MET A 195 -28.92 9.92 21.35
N ARG A 196 -29.03 9.88 20.02
CA ARG A 196 -30.32 9.94 19.32
C ARG A 196 -31.22 8.75 19.70
N LEU A 197 -30.68 7.54 19.62
CA LEU A 197 -31.40 6.30 19.97
C LEU A 197 -31.77 6.26 21.44
N HIS A 198 -30.88 6.73 22.31
CA HIS A 198 -31.19 6.85 23.75
C HIS A 198 -32.33 7.86 23.99
N GLY A 199 -32.29 9.01 23.33
CA GLY A 199 -33.35 10.01 23.39
C GLY A 199 -34.69 9.48 22.88
N GLU A 200 -34.70 8.74 21.78
CA GLU A 200 -35.91 8.07 21.26
C GLU A 200 -36.43 6.99 22.25
N GLY A 201 -35.51 6.22 22.84
CA GLY A 201 -35.83 5.23 23.86
C GLY A 201 -36.52 5.86 25.09
N VAL A 202 -35.94 6.93 25.64
CA VAL A 202 -36.50 7.68 26.77
C VAL A 202 -37.87 8.30 26.43
N ALA A 203 -38.03 8.82 25.20
CA ALA A 203 -39.30 9.36 24.74
C ALA A 203 -40.37 8.28 24.60
N ALA A 204 -39.99 7.11 24.06
CA ALA A 204 -40.90 5.96 23.98
C ALA A 204 -41.30 5.42 25.32
N GLU A 205 -40.38 5.32 26.29
CA GLU A 205 -40.61 4.94 27.69
C GLU A 205 -41.58 5.89 28.34
N ARG A 206 -41.35 7.21 28.28
CA ARG A 206 -42.26 8.23 28.83
C ARG A 206 -43.64 8.15 28.22
N LYS A 207 -43.76 7.90 26.94
CA LYS A 207 -45.05 7.72 26.26
C LYS A 207 -45.77 6.47 26.73
N ALA A 208 -45.04 5.36 26.92
CA ALA A 208 -45.61 4.12 27.43
C ALA A 208 -46.10 4.29 28.88
N ILE A 209 -45.32 4.96 29.73
CA ILE A 209 -45.70 5.29 31.10
C ILE A 209 -46.98 6.18 31.11
N ALA A 210 -47.03 7.22 30.27
CA ALA A 210 -48.20 8.11 30.21
C ALA A 210 -49.44 7.38 29.70
N LEU A 211 -49.34 6.45 28.78
CA LEU A 211 -50.46 5.61 28.30
C LEU A 211 -50.92 4.66 29.42
N GLY A 212 -49.99 3.98 30.09
CA GLY A 212 -50.32 3.09 31.23
C GLY A 212 -50.98 3.82 32.38
N LEU A 213 -50.54 5.06 32.69
CA LEU A 213 -51.18 5.94 33.67
C LEU A 213 -52.61 6.31 33.26
N LYS A 214 -52.82 6.67 31.99
CA LYS A 214 -54.14 7.00 31.43
C LYS A 214 -55.11 5.80 31.53
N GLU A 215 -54.63 4.61 31.20
CA GLU A 215 -55.42 3.38 31.29
C GLU A 215 -55.74 3.04 32.77
N SER A 216 -54.79 3.16 33.67
CA SER A 216 -55.00 2.94 35.12
C SER A 216 -55.97 3.92 35.67
N LEU A 217 -55.91 5.21 35.34
CA LEU A 217 -56.86 6.22 35.73
C LEU A 217 -58.26 5.94 35.18
N ALA A 218 -58.40 5.50 33.95
CA ALA A 218 -59.67 5.14 33.32
C ALA A 218 -60.35 3.93 34.03
N LEU A 219 -59.54 2.94 34.41
CA LEU A 219 -60.02 1.78 35.20
C LEU A 219 -60.51 2.15 36.63
N ILE A 220 -59.77 3.05 37.29
CA ILE A 220 -60.12 3.49 38.67
C ILE A 220 -61.36 4.42 38.67
N ALA A 221 -61.42 5.34 37.69
CA ALA A 221 -62.55 6.26 37.55
C ALA A 221 -63.84 5.58 37.10
N GLY A 222 -63.75 4.50 36.33
CA GLY A 222 -64.93 3.77 35.79
C GLY A 222 -65.63 2.86 36.79
N ASN A 223 -64.99 2.45 37.88
CA ASN A 223 -65.47 1.34 38.68
C ASN A 223 -65.86 1.72 40.13
N ASN A 224 -65.47 2.88 40.71
CA ASN A 224 -65.67 3.14 42.16
C ASN A 224 -66.09 4.58 42.56
N GLY A 225 -66.48 5.45 41.64
CA GLY A 225 -66.96 6.81 42.00
C GLY A 225 -65.88 7.71 42.67
N ILE A 226 -64.64 7.40 42.57
CA ILE A 226 -63.52 8.15 43.13
C ILE A 226 -63.24 9.39 42.26
N ASP A 227 -63.10 10.56 42.89
CA ASP A 227 -62.79 11.81 42.21
C ASP A 227 -61.47 11.68 41.43
N PRO A 228 -61.43 12.07 40.16
CA PRO A 228 -60.22 12.03 39.37
C PRO A 228 -58.95 12.68 39.97
N LYS A 229 -59.17 13.62 40.88
CA LYS A 229 -58.12 14.25 41.71
C LYS A 229 -57.50 13.34 42.74
N GLU A 230 -58.31 12.51 43.41
CA GLU A 230 -57.83 11.54 44.40
C GLU A 230 -57.08 10.36 43.69
N ALA A 231 -57.60 9.90 42.56
CA ALA A 231 -56.95 8.90 41.76
C ALA A 231 -55.57 9.35 41.25
N MET A 232 -55.45 10.63 40.90
CA MET A 232 -54.18 11.22 40.45
C MET A 232 -53.17 11.32 41.59
N GLY A 233 -53.63 11.60 42.82
CA GLY A 233 -52.82 11.61 44.04
C GLY A 233 -52.21 10.22 44.35
N LEU A 234 -53.03 9.16 44.21
CA LEU A 234 -52.59 7.79 44.46
C LEU A 234 -51.52 7.34 43.42
N VAL A 235 -51.69 7.69 42.14
CA VAL A 235 -50.73 7.38 41.08
C VAL A 235 -49.45 8.16 41.28
N ALA A 236 -49.52 9.44 41.66
CA ALA A 236 -48.32 10.23 41.95
C ALA A 236 -47.55 9.68 43.17
N LEU A 237 -48.23 9.15 44.16
CA LEU A 237 -47.62 8.51 45.33
C LEU A 237 -46.90 7.19 44.93
N THR A 238 -47.54 6.35 44.11
CA THR A 238 -46.91 5.11 43.63
C THR A 238 -45.66 5.41 42.78
N GLN A 239 -45.76 6.39 41.94
CA GLN A 239 -44.61 6.80 41.09
C GLN A 239 -43.48 7.38 41.93
N TYR A 240 -43.78 8.11 43.00
CA TYR A 240 -42.78 8.59 43.95
C TYR A 240 -42.09 7.44 44.68
N MET A 241 -42.85 6.43 45.12
CA MET A 241 -42.30 5.24 45.76
C MET A 241 -41.45 4.41 44.84
N ASP A 242 -41.83 4.26 43.57
CA ASP A 242 -41.03 3.58 42.55
C ASP A 242 -39.70 4.32 42.23
N THR A 243 -39.75 5.66 42.22
CA THR A 243 -38.55 6.49 42.07
C THR A 243 -37.59 6.31 43.23
N ILE A 244 -38.10 6.33 44.47
CA ILE A 244 -37.28 6.06 45.67
C ILE A 244 -36.68 4.67 45.64
N ARG A 245 -37.45 3.67 45.23
CA ARG A 245 -36.96 2.30 45.07
C ARG A 245 -35.85 2.20 44.04
N SER A 246 -36.02 2.81 42.87
CA SER A 246 -35.02 2.86 41.79
C SER A 246 -33.73 3.56 42.25
N VAL A 247 -33.82 4.66 42.98
CA VAL A 247 -32.66 5.35 43.57
C VAL A 247 -31.97 4.48 44.61
N GLY A 248 -32.73 3.70 45.39
CA GLY A 248 -32.18 2.76 46.37
C GLY A 248 -31.47 1.56 45.74
N GLU A 249 -31.96 1.08 44.60
CA GLU A 249 -31.40 -0.07 43.89
C GLU A 249 -30.13 0.29 43.05
N HIS A 250 -30.04 1.52 42.56
CA HIS A 250 -28.96 1.94 41.64
C HIS A 250 -27.99 2.98 42.23
N GLY A 251 -28.27 3.47 43.43
CA GLY A 251 -27.48 4.52 44.07
C GLY A 251 -26.44 3.97 45.03
N ASN A 252 -25.18 4.30 44.82
CA ASN A 252 -24.08 4.15 45.80
C ASN A 252 -24.24 5.12 47.00
N MET A 253 -25.46 5.48 47.36
CA MET A 253 -25.75 6.42 48.47
C MET A 253 -25.94 5.69 49.79
N THR A 254 -25.07 5.96 50.73
CA THR A 254 -25.05 5.35 52.06
C THR A 254 -26.15 5.88 53.01
N THR A 255 -26.83 7.01 52.69
CA THR A 255 -27.84 7.61 53.53
C THR A 255 -28.86 8.41 52.71
N LEU A 256 -30.12 7.99 52.71
CA LEU A 256 -31.24 8.72 52.13
C LEU A 256 -32.06 9.37 53.29
N LEU A 257 -31.96 10.68 53.40
CA LEU A 257 -32.79 11.44 54.39
C LEU A 257 -34.14 11.78 53.75
N LEU A 258 -35.18 11.03 54.15
CA LEU A 258 -36.53 11.29 53.69
C LEU A 258 -37.30 12.05 54.80
N PRO A 259 -38.01 13.13 54.50
CA PRO A 259 -38.88 13.80 55.45
C PRO A 259 -40.08 12.90 55.81
N HIS A 260 -40.23 12.57 57.08
CA HIS A 260 -41.12 11.52 57.59
C HIS A 260 -42.49 12.04 58.08
N SER A 261 -42.93 13.24 57.68
CA SER A 261 -44.23 13.75 58.12
C SER A 261 -45.25 13.70 56.97
N PRO A 262 -46.49 13.20 57.27
CA PRO A 262 -47.59 13.20 56.29
C PRO A 262 -47.96 14.60 55.77
N ALA A 263 -47.64 15.63 56.55
CA ALA A 263 -47.86 17.03 56.17
C ALA A 263 -46.93 17.54 55.05
N SER A 264 -45.76 16.92 54.89
CA SER A 264 -44.79 17.32 53.81
C SER A 264 -45.23 16.85 52.43
N VAL A 265 -46.02 15.80 52.30
CA VAL A 265 -46.60 15.36 51.04
C VAL A 265 -47.67 16.34 50.54
N GLY A 266 -48.47 16.91 51.48
CA GLY A 266 -49.42 17.97 51.14
C GLY A 266 -48.75 19.27 50.67
N SER A 267 -47.60 19.64 51.27
CA SER A 267 -46.85 20.82 50.86
C SER A 267 -46.13 20.66 49.52
N LEU A 268 -45.68 19.45 49.21
CA LEU A 268 -45.16 19.15 47.88
C LEU A 268 -46.21 19.21 46.78
N MET A 269 -47.42 18.75 47.10
CA MET A 269 -48.55 18.81 46.18
C MET A 269 -48.98 20.24 45.92
N SER A 270 -48.97 21.11 46.94
CA SER A 270 -49.29 22.54 46.80
C SER A 270 -48.18 23.28 45.98
N GLN A 271 -46.90 22.92 46.15
CA GLN A 271 -45.81 23.48 45.40
C GLN A 271 -45.82 23.06 43.87
N VAL A 272 -46.20 21.82 43.61
CA VAL A 272 -46.43 21.38 42.24
C VAL A 272 -47.60 22.08 41.57
N GLN A 273 -48.65 22.34 42.33
CA GLN A 273 -49.85 23.04 41.88
C GLN A 273 -49.57 24.53 41.64
N GLU A 274 -48.79 25.17 42.50
CA GLU A 274 -48.28 26.55 42.29
C GLU A 274 -47.35 26.66 41.11
N GLY A 275 -46.44 25.68 40.92
CA GLY A 275 -45.53 25.61 39.77
C GLY A 275 -46.28 25.42 38.45
N MET A 276 -47.36 24.65 38.39
CA MET A 276 -48.23 24.52 37.22
C MET A 276 -49.02 25.80 36.92
N LEU A 277 -49.52 26.49 37.95
CA LEU A 277 -50.21 27.75 37.77
C LEU A 277 -49.28 28.88 37.27
N THR A 278 -48.10 28.97 37.83
CA THR A 278 -47.07 29.94 37.37
C THR A 278 -46.52 29.59 35.98
N GLY A 279 -46.39 28.32 35.66
CA GLY A 279 -45.99 27.88 34.31
C GLY A 279 -47.02 28.21 33.22
N ASN A 280 -48.32 28.06 33.53
CA ASN A 280 -49.38 28.43 32.61
C ASN A 280 -49.52 29.95 32.44
N LEU A 281 -49.33 30.72 33.49
CA LEU A 281 -49.30 32.19 33.42
C LEU A 281 -48.09 32.71 32.60
N ALA A 282 -46.94 32.07 32.72
CA ALA A 282 -45.77 32.41 31.92
C ALA A 282 -45.93 32.04 30.44
N ALA A 283 -46.60 30.90 30.14
CA ALA A 283 -46.91 30.48 28.77
C ALA A 283 -47.96 31.39 28.09
N ASP A 284 -48.94 31.90 28.81
CA ASP A 284 -49.90 32.88 28.29
C ASP A 284 -49.31 34.28 28.13
N ALA A 285 -48.40 34.71 29.00
CA ALA A 285 -47.65 35.94 28.84
C ALA A 285 -46.71 35.89 27.63
N ALA A 286 -46.10 34.74 27.33
CA ALA A 286 -45.28 34.55 26.14
C ALA A 286 -46.10 34.54 24.83
N ARG A 287 -47.37 34.10 24.91
CA ARG A 287 -48.29 34.13 23.75
C ARG A 287 -48.89 35.51 23.49
N SER A 288 -49.09 36.35 24.51
CA SER A 288 -49.62 37.68 24.38
C SER A 288 -48.57 38.77 24.07
N GLY A 289 -47.27 38.46 24.25
CA GLY A 289 -46.15 39.40 23.95
C GLY A 289 -45.65 39.41 22.51
N GLY A 290 -46.19 38.57 21.62
CA GLY A 290 -45.68 38.34 20.27
C GLY A 290 -46.28 39.17 19.15
N THR A 291 -46.96 40.29 19.42
CA THR A 291 -47.47 41.19 18.37
C THR A 291 -47.07 42.62 18.68
N GLY A 292 -46.04 43.08 17.97
CA GLY A 292 -45.80 44.48 17.82
C GLY A 292 -44.32 44.92 17.80
N VAL A 293 -44.02 45.64 16.72
CA VAL A 293 -42.87 46.58 16.53
C VAL A 293 -41.63 45.90 15.96
N GLY A 294 -41.13 46.31 14.82
CA GLY A 294 -41.27 47.55 14.08
C GLY A 294 -39.95 47.72 13.30
N LYS A 295 -40.07 48.01 12.06
CA LYS A 295 -38.96 48.43 11.18
C LYS A 295 -38.24 49.68 11.71
N THR A 296 -36.93 49.67 11.73
CA THR A 296 -36.13 50.87 11.49
C THR A 296 -34.78 50.48 10.86
N ASN A 297 -34.67 50.79 9.57
CA ASN A 297 -33.67 51.63 8.94
C ASN A 297 -32.18 51.48 9.37
N GLY A 298 -31.45 51.13 8.35
CA GLY A 298 -30.10 51.18 8.06
C GLY A 298 -29.32 52.45 8.52
N ILE A 299 -28.03 52.27 8.61
CA ILE A 299 -27.01 53.24 8.24
C ILE A 299 -25.72 52.51 7.90
N SER A 300 -25.27 52.75 6.72
CA SER A 300 -23.98 52.74 6.11
C SER A 300 -22.83 53.17 7.03
N GLY A 301 -21.68 52.54 6.89
CA GLY A 301 -20.41 52.99 7.46
C GLY A 301 -19.23 52.20 6.92
N LYS A 302 -18.58 52.76 5.95
CA LYS A 302 -17.32 52.40 5.27
C LYS A 302 -16.10 52.49 6.20
N SER A 303 -15.03 51.76 5.73
CA SER A 303 -13.58 51.98 5.91
C SER A 303 -13.01 51.65 7.30
N VAL A 304 -11.89 50.90 7.36
CA VAL A 304 -10.57 50.95 6.69
C VAL A 304 -10.02 49.56 6.56
#